data_dd9eaa6a3b1291f7150ce404f05650d1
#
_entry.id   dd9eaa6a3b1291f7150ce404f05650d1
#
_cell.length_a   1.000
_cell.length_b   1.000
_cell.length_c   1.000
_cell.angle_alpha   90.00
_cell.angle_beta   90.00
_cell.angle_gamma   90.00
#
_symmetry.space_group_name_H-M   'P 1'
#
loop_
_entity.id
_entity.type
_entity.pdbx_description
1 polymer ?
#
loop_
_entity_poly.entity_id
_entity_poly.type
_entity_poly.pdbx_seq_one_letter_code
_entity_poly.pdbx_strand_id
1 'polypeptide(L)'
;MQHNSNVRSACNRLGAGPLCLALAVCLALSACTLARPNYSAPNVAVGESAFVRTLEAHADAELVHGNRAQVLLNGDEIFPAMLSAIRQAKTTITLANFIYEDGAIAREMAHALAERCRAGVGVNVLVDYVGSKNMPKEYKRAMTSSGCHVASYHSLNPLAIKRINHRNHRRILVVDGRIGFTGGTGIGEKWTGDGRQKGYWRQTDVRVEGPIVRHMQAAFAENWRDATGLLLYGPAYFPELQPRGSLAVQSIKSSPASGAAEAYLLFMLAIEGARSSILLTTPYFVPDGEMSDAIVRAARRGVDVSIITAGNADTNLDRLVRQASQAHFGRVLEAGAKIYEYGPALLHAKTLVVDGQWISIGSANLDNRSFALNNELNLAFVDKALAARMTEIFREDLKYTKPVTLEAWQRRGVRNVLYLPLIPLRDQL
;
A
#
# COMPACT_ATOMS: atom_id res chain seq x y z
N MET A 1 -33.31 -45.05 -3.23
CA MET A 1 -32.56 -44.60 -4.41
C MET A 1 -33.43 -43.73 -5.33
N GLN A 2 -34.07 -42.67 -4.87
CA GLN A 2 -34.93 -41.80 -5.71
C GLN A 2 -34.86 -40.32 -5.38
N HIS A 3 -33.77 -39.82 -4.75
CA HIS A 3 -33.67 -38.39 -4.39
C HIS A 3 -32.59 -37.63 -5.12
N ASN A 4 -31.80 -38.26 -6.03
CA ASN A 4 -30.65 -37.60 -6.70
C ASN A 4 -30.91 -37.17 -8.16
N SER A 5 -32.10 -37.42 -8.72
CA SER A 5 -32.40 -37.06 -10.12
C SER A 5 -33.00 -35.66 -10.33
N ASN A 6 -33.58 -35.07 -9.28
CA ASN A 6 -34.27 -33.77 -9.41
C ASN A 6 -33.36 -32.55 -9.31
N VAL A 7 -32.16 -32.65 -8.74
CA VAL A 7 -31.22 -31.53 -8.63
C VAL A 7 -30.50 -31.29 -9.96
N ARG A 8 -30.19 -32.34 -10.72
CA ARG A 8 -29.53 -32.18 -12.04
C ARG A 8 -30.46 -31.59 -13.12
N SER A 9 -31.77 -31.80 -13.01
CA SER A 9 -32.74 -31.27 -13.97
C SER A 9 -33.05 -29.78 -13.80
N ALA A 10 -32.87 -29.21 -12.61
CA ALA A 10 -33.08 -27.80 -12.34
C ALA A 10 -31.92 -26.89 -12.82
N CYS A 11 -30.69 -27.37 -12.78
CA CYS A 11 -29.53 -26.60 -13.25
C CYS A 11 -29.45 -26.43 -14.78
N ASN A 12 -29.99 -27.35 -15.55
CA ASN A 12 -29.88 -27.30 -17.01
C ASN A 12 -30.95 -26.39 -17.69
N ARG A 13 -31.91 -25.84 -16.97
CA ARG A 13 -32.98 -24.98 -17.57
C ARG A 13 -32.71 -23.47 -17.52
N LEU A 14 -31.63 -23.01 -16.85
CA LEU A 14 -31.40 -21.58 -16.62
C LEU A 14 -30.16 -21.00 -17.34
N GLY A 15 -29.49 -21.75 -18.21
CA GLY A 15 -28.25 -21.22 -18.84
C GLY A 15 -27.16 -20.87 -17.82
N ALA A 16 -27.21 -21.41 -16.60
CA ALA A 16 -26.42 -21.02 -15.43
C ALA A 16 -25.07 -21.76 -15.31
N GLY A 17 -24.69 -22.55 -16.31
CA GLY A 17 -23.44 -23.34 -16.28
C GLY A 17 -22.18 -22.49 -15.99
N PRO A 18 -21.93 -21.40 -16.71
CA PRO A 18 -20.73 -20.59 -16.46
C PRO A 18 -20.82 -19.78 -15.15
N LEU A 19 -22.03 -19.37 -14.75
CA LEU A 19 -22.24 -18.59 -13.50
C LEU A 19 -22.07 -19.47 -12.25
N CYS A 20 -22.60 -20.71 -12.29
CA CYS A 20 -22.43 -21.68 -11.20
C CYS A 20 -20.98 -22.16 -11.09
N LEU A 21 -20.27 -22.31 -12.21
CA LEU A 21 -18.86 -22.67 -12.21
C LEU A 21 -17.99 -21.51 -11.67
N ALA A 22 -18.30 -20.28 -12.06
CA ALA A 22 -17.63 -19.09 -11.53
C ALA A 22 -17.91 -18.93 -10.02
N LEU A 23 -19.13 -19.17 -9.56
CA LEU A 23 -19.48 -19.13 -8.14
C LEU A 23 -18.79 -20.24 -7.34
N ALA A 24 -18.71 -21.47 -7.90
CA ALA A 24 -18.01 -22.59 -7.27
C ALA A 24 -16.50 -22.38 -7.22
N VAL A 25 -15.90 -21.78 -8.26
CA VAL A 25 -14.48 -21.39 -8.26
C VAL A 25 -14.24 -20.27 -7.28
N CYS A 26 -15.12 -19.28 -7.18
CA CYS A 26 -15.02 -18.22 -6.16
C CYS A 26 -15.15 -18.77 -4.74
N LEU A 27 -16.08 -19.72 -4.50
CA LEU A 27 -16.24 -20.39 -3.20
C LEU A 27 -15.05 -21.30 -2.85
N ALA A 28 -14.46 -21.98 -3.84
CA ALA A 28 -13.27 -22.80 -3.62
C ALA A 28 -12.01 -21.94 -3.36
N LEU A 29 -11.91 -20.76 -3.98
CA LEU A 29 -10.84 -19.81 -3.72
C LEU A 29 -11.01 -19.11 -2.36
N SER A 30 -12.24 -18.94 -1.88
CA SER A 30 -12.54 -18.36 -0.56
C SER A 30 -12.21 -19.33 0.61
N ALA A 31 -12.18 -20.64 0.36
CA ALA A 31 -11.85 -21.63 1.38
C ALA A 31 -10.36 -21.68 1.78
N CYS A 32 -9.52 -20.90 1.11
CA CYS A 32 -8.10 -20.75 1.45
C CYS A 32 -7.81 -19.43 2.21
N THR A 33 -8.75 -18.89 2.95
CA THR A 33 -8.44 -17.85 3.93
C THR A 33 -7.56 -18.47 5.01
N LEU A 34 -6.30 -18.07 5.06
CA LEU A 34 -5.43 -18.34 6.20
C LEU A 34 -6.12 -17.69 7.42
N ALA A 35 -6.78 -18.52 8.26
CA ALA A 35 -7.31 -18.06 9.52
C ALA A 35 -6.15 -17.47 10.32
N ARG A 36 -6.14 -16.14 10.49
CA ARG A 36 -5.16 -15.51 11.35
C ARG A 36 -5.54 -15.76 12.79
N PRO A 37 -4.56 -15.97 13.68
CA PRO A 37 -4.86 -15.98 15.10
C PRO A 37 -5.38 -14.60 15.52
N ASN A 38 -6.32 -14.58 16.46
CA ASN A 38 -6.76 -13.35 17.08
C ASN A 38 -5.60 -12.74 17.87
N TYR A 39 -5.14 -11.57 17.48
CA TYR A 39 -4.05 -10.88 18.18
C TYR A 39 -4.62 -10.07 19.34
N SER A 40 -4.19 -10.38 20.56
CA SER A 40 -4.38 -9.49 21.70
C SER A 40 -3.22 -8.50 21.73
N ALA A 41 -3.48 -7.27 21.32
CA ALA A 41 -2.46 -6.23 21.35
C ALA A 41 -2.17 -5.77 22.78
N PRO A 42 -0.89 -5.55 23.16
CA PRO A 42 -0.53 -5.06 24.48
C PRO A 42 -1.01 -3.62 24.65
N ASN A 43 -1.38 -3.25 25.88
CA ASN A 43 -1.77 -1.88 26.22
C ASN A 43 -0.53 -0.98 26.42
N VAL A 44 0.21 -0.73 25.35
CA VAL A 44 1.44 0.07 25.33
C VAL A 44 1.23 1.29 24.44
N ALA A 45 1.46 2.50 24.96
CA ALA A 45 1.29 3.72 24.18
C ALA A 45 2.39 3.89 23.13
N VAL A 46 2.03 4.47 21.96
CA VAL A 46 2.98 4.68 20.85
C VAL A 46 4.18 5.55 21.21
N GLY A 47 4.08 6.36 22.27
CA GLY A 47 5.18 7.18 22.80
C GLY A 47 6.12 6.45 23.77
N GLU A 48 5.80 5.22 24.15
CA GLU A 48 6.62 4.45 25.08
C GLU A 48 7.70 3.66 24.34
N SER A 49 8.89 3.57 24.94
CA SER A 49 9.97 2.76 24.37
C SER A 49 9.60 1.27 24.25
N ALA A 50 8.66 0.80 25.09
CA ALA A 50 8.12 -0.54 25.00
C ALA A 50 7.34 -0.78 23.70
N PHE A 51 6.64 0.23 23.16
CA PHE A 51 5.95 0.13 21.87
C PHE A 51 6.94 -0.14 20.72
N VAL A 52 8.02 0.62 20.67
CA VAL A 52 9.07 0.46 19.65
C VAL A 52 9.67 -0.95 19.73
N ARG A 53 10.05 -1.39 20.94
CA ARG A 53 10.59 -2.75 21.15
C ARG A 53 9.59 -3.85 20.79
N THR A 54 8.29 -3.60 20.99
CA THR A 54 7.24 -4.54 20.57
C THR A 54 7.18 -4.66 19.05
N LEU A 55 7.25 -3.52 18.34
CA LEU A 55 7.34 -3.53 16.87
C LEU A 55 8.62 -4.23 16.38
N GLU A 56 9.77 -3.95 17.00
CA GLU A 56 11.02 -4.63 16.66
C GLU A 56 10.91 -6.16 16.81
N ALA A 57 10.34 -6.61 17.91
CA ALA A 57 10.22 -8.03 18.21
C ALA A 57 9.23 -8.79 17.30
N HIS A 58 8.14 -8.13 16.90
CA HIS A 58 7.05 -8.80 16.18
C HIS A 58 6.99 -8.49 14.68
N ALA A 59 7.59 -7.40 14.24
CA ALA A 59 7.60 -6.98 12.84
C ALA A 59 8.99 -7.07 12.18
N ASP A 60 9.98 -7.68 12.85
CA ASP A 60 11.38 -7.75 12.37
C ASP A 60 11.88 -6.40 11.85
N ALA A 61 11.53 -5.33 12.57
CA ALA A 61 11.73 -3.95 12.14
C ALA A 61 12.57 -3.17 13.15
N GLU A 62 13.90 -3.26 13.02
CA GLU A 62 14.86 -2.50 13.84
C GLU A 62 14.58 -0.98 13.74
N LEU A 63 14.67 -0.27 14.88
CA LEU A 63 14.63 1.19 14.92
C LEU A 63 15.99 1.77 14.54
N VAL A 64 16.09 2.27 13.34
CA VAL A 64 17.33 2.80 12.75
C VAL A 64 17.42 4.30 12.96
N HIS A 65 18.45 4.75 13.66
CA HIS A 65 18.71 6.17 13.92
C HIS A 65 19.56 6.83 12.82
N GLY A 66 19.60 8.16 12.82
CA GLY A 66 20.49 8.92 11.95
C GLY A 66 19.91 9.22 10.56
N ASN A 67 18.59 9.21 10.41
CA ASN A 67 17.96 9.43 9.12
C ASN A 67 17.43 10.86 8.96
N ARG A 68 17.29 11.29 7.70
CA ARG A 68 16.57 12.48 7.26
C ARG A 68 15.42 12.04 6.37
N ALA A 69 14.26 12.65 6.51
CA ALA A 69 13.11 12.42 5.66
C ALA A 69 12.54 13.73 5.12
N GLN A 70 12.00 13.67 3.92
CA GLN A 70 11.23 14.73 3.28
C GLN A 70 9.92 14.13 2.78
N VAL A 71 8.80 14.65 3.27
CA VAL A 71 7.47 14.30 2.74
C VAL A 71 7.30 14.99 1.40
N LEU A 72 6.81 14.25 0.41
CA LEU A 72 6.55 14.72 -0.95
C LEU A 72 5.07 14.51 -1.25
N LEU A 73 4.41 15.58 -1.72
CA LEU A 73 2.99 15.58 -2.00
C LEU A 73 2.74 15.60 -3.50
N ASN A 74 1.94 14.63 -3.95
CA ASN A 74 1.45 14.56 -5.32
C ASN A 74 2.55 14.52 -6.39
N GLY A 75 2.16 14.39 -7.64
CA GLY A 75 3.09 14.27 -8.75
C GLY A 75 4.03 15.45 -8.90
N ASP A 76 3.55 16.66 -8.57
CA ASP A 76 4.31 17.90 -8.72
C ASP A 76 5.57 17.97 -7.84
N GLU A 77 5.59 17.27 -6.70
CA GLU A 77 6.78 17.16 -5.84
C GLU A 77 7.50 15.81 -6.02
N ILE A 78 6.74 14.72 -6.19
CA ILE A 78 7.28 13.36 -6.19
C ILE A 78 8.14 13.11 -7.45
N PHE A 79 7.59 13.36 -8.64
CA PHE A 79 8.31 13.04 -9.89
C PHE A 79 9.55 13.90 -10.13
N PRO A 80 9.54 15.22 -9.90
CA PRO A 80 10.76 16.03 -9.99
C PRO A 80 11.85 15.54 -9.04
N ALA A 81 11.49 15.18 -7.79
CA ALA A 81 12.45 14.67 -6.81
C ALA A 81 13.03 13.30 -7.24
N MET A 82 12.19 12.37 -7.72
CA MET A 82 12.63 11.06 -8.23
C MET A 82 13.52 11.21 -9.47
N LEU A 83 13.09 11.99 -10.47
CA LEU A 83 13.84 12.22 -11.70
C LEU A 83 15.18 12.90 -11.44
N SER A 84 15.21 13.88 -10.53
CA SER A 84 16.46 14.52 -10.09
C SER A 84 17.42 13.50 -9.49
N ALA A 85 16.94 12.63 -8.59
CA ALA A 85 17.78 11.59 -8.00
C ALA A 85 18.29 10.59 -9.05
N ILE A 86 17.41 10.14 -9.96
CA ILE A 86 17.76 9.22 -11.05
C ILE A 86 18.85 9.82 -11.93
N ARG A 87 18.66 11.06 -12.41
CA ARG A 87 19.63 11.74 -13.31
C ARG A 87 21.00 11.96 -12.65
N GLN A 88 21.06 12.06 -11.33
CA GLN A 88 22.28 12.23 -10.55
C GLN A 88 22.93 10.92 -10.12
N ALA A 89 22.31 9.78 -10.36
CA ALA A 89 22.83 8.47 -9.99
C ALA A 89 24.20 8.20 -10.61
N LYS A 90 25.10 7.61 -9.81
CA LYS A 90 26.50 7.34 -10.20
C LYS A 90 26.82 5.86 -10.25
N THR A 91 26.19 5.04 -9.43
CA THR A 91 26.53 3.63 -9.29
C THR A 91 25.36 2.70 -9.57
N THR A 92 24.23 2.88 -8.88
CA THR A 92 23.10 1.97 -9.03
C THR A 92 21.75 2.66 -8.90
N ILE A 93 20.76 2.13 -9.58
CA ILE A 93 19.33 2.47 -9.40
C ILE A 93 18.56 1.17 -9.28
N THR A 94 17.74 1.05 -8.22
CA THR A 94 16.76 -0.03 -8.09
C THR A 94 15.38 0.59 -7.99
N LEU A 95 14.47 0.19 -8.89
CA LEU A 95 13.09 0.68 -8.96
C LEU A 95 12.12 -0.48 -8.94
N ALA A 96 11.28 -0.57 -7.90
CA ALA A 96 10.12 -1.46 -7.86
C ALA A 96 8.84 -0.63 -7.91
N ASN A 97 7.91 -1.00 -8.78
CA ASN A 97 6.60 -0.36 -8.81
C ASN A 97 5.49 -1.35 -9.19
N PHE A 98 4.32 -1.21 -8.57
CA PHE A 98 3.16 -2.02 -8.89
C PHE A 98 2.57 -1.62 -10.24
N ILE A 99 2.38 -0.31 -10.48
CA ILE A 99 1.79 0.22 -11.71
C ILE A 99 2.83 1.03 -12.47
N TYR A 100 3.04 0.63 -13.73
CA TYR A 100 3.75 1.40 -14.74
C TYR A 100 2.87 1.42 -16.00
N GLU A 101 2.27 2.57 -16.29
CA GLU A 101 1.33 2.75 -17.39
C GLU A 101 1.92 3.66 -18.47
N ASP A 102 1.14 3.97 -19.50
CA ASP A 102 1.50 4.99 -20.51
C ASP A 102 1.36 6.41 -19.93
N GLY A 103 2.04 7.36 -20.57
CA GLY A 103 1.97 8.79 -20.24
C GLY A 103 3.32 9.50 -20.39
N ALA A 104 3.27 10.83 -20.40
CA ALA A 104 4.46 11.67 -20.55
C ALA A 104 5.48 11.41 -19.45
N ILE A 105 5.03 11.38 -18.19
CA ILE A 105 5.91 11.11 -17.04
C ILE A 105 6.50 9.70 -17.07
N ALA A 106 5.73 8.70 -17.51
CA ALA A 106 6.20 7.32 -17.59
C ALA A 106 7.29 7.16 -18.68
N ARG A 107 7.11 7.86 -19.80
CA ARG A 107 8.12 7.93 -20.87
C ARG A 107 9.38 8.63 -20.38
N GLU A 108 9.24 9.75 -19.69
CA GLU A 108 10.38 10.50 -19.13
C GLU A 108 11.18 9.66 -18.14
N MET A 109 10.50 8.93 -17.23
CA MET A 109 11.13 8.00 -16.29
C MET A 109 11.90 6.89 -17.02
N ALA A 110 11.30 6.28 -18.06
CA ALA A 110 11.97 5.23 -18.86
C ALA A 110 13.21 5.77 -19.57
N HIS A 111 13.14 6.98 -20.12
CA HIS A 111 14.28 7.63 -20.80
C HIS A 111 15.39 8.00 -19.81
N ALA A 112 15.07 8.54 -18.63
CA ALA A 112 16.04 8.87 -17.60
C ALA A 112 16.78 7.61 -17.11
N LEU A 113 16.06 6.51 -16.89
CA LEU A 113 16.66 5.21 -16.52
C LEU A 113 17.57 4.69 -17.64
N ALA A 114 17.11 4.71 -18.90
CA ALA A 114 17.88 4.28 -20.06
C ALA A 114 19.15 5.12 -20.26
N GLU A 115 19.08 6.43 -20.01
CA GLU A 115 20.23 7.33 -20.06
C GLU A 115 21.28 6.94 -19.01
N ARG A 116 20.85 6.63 -17.78
CA ARG A 116 21.79 6.18 -16.73
C ARG A 116 22.43 4.85 -17.05
N CYS A 117 21.67 3.90 -17.65
CA CYS A 117 22.26 2.64 -18.11
C CYS A 117 23.35 2.87 -19.15
N ARG A 118 23.13 3.75 -20.15
CA ARG A 118 24.18 4.12 -21.13
C ARG A 118 25.39 4.81 -20.51
N ALA A 119 25.19 5.49 -19.37
CA ALA A 119 26.26 6.10 -18.60
C ALA A 119 27.01 5.12 -17.67
N GLY A 120 26.69 3.81 -17.73
CA GLY A 120 27.34 2.77 -16.94
C GLY A 120 26.76 2.57 -15.53
N VAL A 121 25.63 3.19 -15.20
CA VAL A 121 24.92 2.95 -13.93
C VAL A 121 24.19 1.62 -13.98
N GLY A 122 24.33 0.80 -12.92
CA GLY A 122 23.63 -0.47 -12.78
C GLY A 122 22.15 -0.25 -12.46
N VAL A 123 21.23 -0.42 -13.44
CA VAL A 123 19.79 -0.16 -13.26
C VAL A 123 19.00 -1.45 -13.25
N ASN A 124 18.25 -1.69 -12.18
CA ASN A 124 17.36 -2.82 -12.02
C ASN A 124 15.92 -2.33 -11.79
N VAL A 125 15.02 -2.65 -12.72
CA VAL A 125 13.61 -2.26 -12.70
C VAL A 125 12.74 -3.50 -12.52
N LEU A 126 11.94 -3.53 -11.47
CA LEU A 126 11.00 -4.59 -11.17
C LEU A 126 9.57 -4.05 -11.22
N VAL A 127 8.79 -4.48 -12.19
CA VAL A 127 7.38 -4.10 -12.31
C VAL A 127 6.48 -5.29 -11.99
N ASP A 128 5.34 -5.07 -11.38
CA ASP A 128 4.36 -6.15 -11.19
C ASP A 128 3.72 -6.52 -12.53
N TYR A 129 3.59 -7.81 -12.82
CA TYR A 129 3.07 -8.29 -14.10
C TYR A 129 1.62 -7.83 -14.37
N VAL A 130 0.76 -7.88 -13.34
CA VAL A 130 -0.66 -7.51 -13.47
C VAL A 130 -0.84 -6.01 -13.44
N GLY A 131 -0.21 -5.34 -12.47
CA GLY A 131 -0.32 -3.90 -12.29
C GLY A 131 0.27 -3.10 -13.45
N SER A 132 1.32 -3.63 -14.11
CA SER A 132 1.99 -2.95 -15.22
C SER A 132 1.67 -3.54 -16.61
N LYS A 133 0.52 -4.23 -16.75
CA LYS A 133 0.10 -4.83 -18.03
C LYS A 133 -0.07 -3.81 -19.15
N ASN A 134 -0.35 -2.55 -18.79
CA ASN A 134 -0.54 -1.44 -19.72
C ASN A 134 0.75 -0.65 -20.00
N MET A 135 1.90 -1.10 -19.49
CA MET A 135 3.20 -0.50 -19.80
C MET A 135 3.52 -0.67 -21.29
N PRO A 136 3.77 0.41 -22.05
CA PRO A 136 4.16 0.31 -23.44
C PRO A 136 5.46 -0.49 -23.64
N LYS A 137 5.45 -1.38 -24.64
CA LYS A 137 6.60 -2.24 -24.92
C LYS A 137 7.85 -1.43 -25.31
N GLU A 138 7.66 -0.26 -25.91
CA GLU A 138 8.75 0.66 -26.25
C GLU A 138 9.50 1.17 -25.03
N TYR A 139 8.84 1.42 -23.87
CA TYR A 139 9.51 1.83 -22.64
C TYR A 139 10.43 0.72 -22.11
N LYS A 140 9.92 -0.50 -22.07
CA LYS A 140 10.73 -1.66 -21.72
C LYS A 140 11.91 -1.85 -22.68
N ARG A 141 11.65 -1.72 -23.99
CA ARG A 141 12.68 -1.85 -25.01
C ARG A 141 13.74 -0.74 -24.89
N ALA A 142 13.35 0.52 -24.68
CA ALA A 142 14.27 1.62 -24.50
C ALA A 142 15.23 1.40 -23.33
N MET A 143 14.72 0.89 -22.19
CA MET A 143 15.54 0.54 -21.04
C MET A 143 16.45 -0.67 -21.33
N THR A 144 15.91 -1.78 -21.83
CA THR A 144 16.69 -3.01 -22.03
C THR A 144 17.76 -2.87 -23.12
N SER A 145 17.46 -2.18 -24.23
CA SER A 145 18.46 -1.91 -25.28
C SER A 145 19.57 -0.94 -24.83
N SER A 146 19.36 -0.21 -23.75
CA SER A 146 20.37 0.65 -23.11
C SER A 146 21.17 -0.07 -22.01
N GLY A 147 20.96 -1.37 -21.79
CA GLY A 147 21.68 -2.16 -20.78
C GLY A 147 20.99 -2.26 -19.42
N CYS A 148 19.76 -1.71 -19.27
CA CYS A 148 19.03 -1.88 -18.01
C CYS A 148 18.47 -3.29 -17.85
N HIS A 149 18.44 -3.79 -16.62
CA HIS A 149 17.78 -5.03 -16.28
C HIS A 149 16.32 -4.75 -15.90
N VAL A 150 15.36 -5.24 -16.71
CA VAL A 150 13.92 -5.05 -16.46
C VAL A 150 13.23 -6.40 -16.30
N ALA A 151 12.72 -6.66 -15.09
CA ALA A 151 12.02 -7.90 -14.75
C ALA A 151 10.54 -7.64 -14.38
N SER A 152 9.72 -8.68 -14.51
CA SER A 152 8.32 -8.67 -14.10
C SER A 152 8.13 -9.63 -12.92
N TYR A 153 7.48 -9.14 -11.85
CA TYR A 153 7.17 -9.94 -10.67
C TYR A 153 5.93 -10.80 -10.93
N HIS A 154 6.04 -12.10 -10.64
CA HIS A 154 4.99 -13.10 -10.75
C HIS A 154 4.15 -13.00 -12.04
N SER A 155 4.75 -13.37 -13.18
CA SER A 155 4.02 -13.60 -14.41
C SER A 155 2.93 -14.67 -14.21
N LEU A 156 1.83 -14.57 -14.98
CA LEU A 156 0.74 -15.55 -14.93
C LEU A 156 1.24 -16.91 -15.43
N ASN A 157 1.71 -17.75 -14.53
CA ASN A 157 2.05 -19.12 -14.82
C ASN A 157 0.91 -20.03 -14.31
N PRO A 158 0.16 -20.74 -15.15
CA PRO A 158 -0.93 -21.62 -14.73
C PRO A 158 -0.50 -22.73 -13.77
N LEU A 159 0.78 -23.11 -13.80
CA LEU A 159 1.35 -24.13 -12.88
C LEU A 159 1.69 -23.55 -11.50
N ALA A 160 1.65 -22.23 -11.33
CA ALA A 160 1.97 -21.53 -10.09
C ALA A 160 0.76 -20.77 -9.52
N ILE A 161 -0.43 -21.39 -9.55
CA ILE A 161 -1.73 -20.76 -9.15
C ILE A 161 -1.64 -20.08 -7.79
N LYS A 162 -0.96 -20.68 -6.80
CA LYS A 162 -0.78 -20.09 -5.46
C LYS A 162 -0.04 -18.75 -5.48
N ARG A 163 0.81 -18.50 -6.49
CA ARG A 163 1.59 -17.24 -6.61
C ARG A 163 0.89 -16.17 -7.44
N ILE A 164 -0.15 -16.52 -8.22
CA ILE A 164 -0.83 -15.57 -9.10
C ILE A 164 -1.47 -14.42 -8.31
N ASN A 165 -1.96 -14.69 -7.11
CA ASN A 165 -2.64 -13.70 -6.28
C ASN A 165 -1.68 -12.86 -5.41
N HIS A 166 -0.43 -13.31 -5.22
CA HIS A 166 0.58 -12.55 -4.49
C HIS A 166 1.22 -11.52 -5.42
N ARG A 167 1.06 -10.24 -5.11
CA ARG A 167 1.53 -9.12 -5.94
C ARG A 167 2.62 -8.32 -5.25
N ASN A 168 3.53 -7.78 -6.05
CA ASN A 168 4.50 -6.82 -5.55
C ASN A 168 3.86 -5.42 -5.51
N HIS A 169 3.35 -5.04 -4.35
CA HIS A 169 2.75 -3.73 -4.15
C HIS A 169 3.72 -2.72 -3.49
N ARG A 170 4.97 -3.11 -3.28
CA ARG A 170 6.04 -2.19 -2.85
C ARG A 170 6.31 -1.16 -3.93
N ARG A 171 6.40 0.11 -3.54
CA ARG A 171 6.90 1.20 -4.36
C ARG A 171 8.21 1.62 -3.75
N ILE A 172 9.31 1.32 -4.41
CA ILE A 172 10.66 1.57 -3.93
C ILE A 172 11.49 2.12 -5.07
N LEU A 173 12.09 3.28 -4.86
CA LEU A 173 13.23 3.73 -5.65
C LEU A 173 14.41 3.91 -4.70
N VAL A 174 15.53 3.24 -4.97
CA VAL A 174 16.78 3.49 -4.26
C VAL A 174 17.84 3.87 -5.28
N VAL A 175 18.52 4.98 -5.01
CA VAL A 175 19.59 5.52 -5.85
C VAL A 175 20.91 5.46 -5.08
N ASP A 176 21.93 4.85 -5.71
CA ASP A 176 23.28 4.67 -5.21
C ASP A 176 23.34 4.00 -3.81
N GLY A 177 22.28 3.27 -3.42
CA GLY A 177 22.10 2.72 -2.09
C GLY A 177 22.02 3.78 -0.97
N ARG A 178 21.83 5.07 -1.29
CA ARG A 178 21.93 6.21 -0.36
C ARG A 178 20.68 7.06 -0.25
N ILE A 179 19.87 7.12 -1.28
CA ILE A 179 18.62 7.88 -1.32
C ILE A 179 17.50 6.90 -1.59
N GLY A 180 16.47 6.88 -0.72
CA GLY A 180 15.31 6.03 -0.85
C GLY A 180 14.03 6.84 -1.03
N PHE A 181 13.09 6.32 -1.83
CA PHE A 181 11.72 6.84 -1.96
C PHE A 181 10.75 5.69 -1.74
N THR A 182 9.68 5.94 -1.01
CA THR A 182 8.54 5.02 -0.88
C THR A 182 7.25 5.78 -0.59
N GLY A 183 6.12 5.13 -0.85
CA GLY A 183 4.78 5.69 -0.67
C GLY A 183 3.74 4.94 -1.49
N GLY A 184 2.73 5.65 -1.99
CA GLY A 184 1.64 5.07 -2.77
C GLY A 184 1.72 5.30 -4.28
N THR A 185 2.75 6.00 -4.78
CA THR A 185 2.80 6.51 -6.16
C THR A 185 3.08 5.41 -7.18
N GLY A 186 2.21 5.30 -8.20
CA GLY A 186 2.48 4.56 -9.43
C GLY A 186 3.17 5.43 -10.47
N ILE A 187 3.60 4.85 -11.58
CA ILE A 187 4.21 5.57 -12.69
C ILE A 187 3.21 5.63 -13.84
N GLY A 188 2.62 6.80 -14.05
CA GLY A 188 1.62 7.06 -15.09
C GLY A 188 1.00 8.44 -14.90
N GLU A 189 0.26 8.91 -15.94
CA GLU A 189 -0.22 10.28 -16.01
C GLU A 189 -1.14 10.67 -14.84
N LYS A 190 -1.98 9.75 -14.38
CA LYS A 190 -2.92 10.01 -13.29
C LYS A 190 -2.27 10.31 -11.93
N TRP A 191 -0.97 10.02 -11.75
CA TRP A 191 -0.22 10.40 -10.55
C TRP A 191 0.50 11.74 -10.68
N THR A 192 0.42 12.45 -11.83
CA THR A 192 0.96 13.80 -11.98
C THR A 192 0.04 14.85 -11.37
N GLY A 193 0.47 16.11 -11.35
CA GLY A 193 -0.32 17.23 -10.86
C GLY A 193 -0.38 17.31 -9.33
N ASP A 194 -1.27 18.18 -8.85
CA ASP A 194 -1.43 18.55 -7.44
C ASP A 194 -2.41 17.65 -6.65
N GLY A 195 -3.00 16.64 -7.31
CA GLY A 195 -3.98 15.74 -6.68
C GLY A 195 -5.32 16.38 -6.33
N ARG A 196 -5.65 17.54 -6.93
CA ARG A 196 -6.88 18.32 -6.67
C ARG A 196 -7.84 18.39 -7.86
N GLN A 197 -7.57 17.65 -8.92
CA GLN A 197 -8.37 17.63 -10.14
C GLN A 197 -8.83 16.22 -10.47
N LYS A 198 -10.04 16.10 -11.04
CA LYS A 198 -10.59 14.83 -11.50
C LYS A 198 -9.68 14.19 -12.55
N GLY A 199 -9.46 12.88 -12.42
CA GLY A 199 -8.55 12.11 -13.30
C GLY A 199 -7.11 12.06 -12.80
N TYR A 200 -6.77 12.86 -11.79
CA TYR A 200 -5.49 12.77 -11.07
C TYR A 200 -5.67 12.11 -9.70
N TRP A 201 -4.55 11.73 -9.09
CA TRP A 201 -4.56 10.99 -7.83
C TRP A 201 -3.81 11.75 -6.74
N ARG A 202 -4.43 11.88 -5.56
CA ARG A 202 -3.83 12.50 -4.37
C ARG A 202 -2.88 11.51 -3.70
N GLN A 203 -1.60 11.88 -3.58
CA GLN A 203 -0.53 11.02 -3.06
C GLN A 203 0.28 11.65 -1.94
N THR A 204 0.92 10.80 -1.14
CA THR A 204 1.94 11.18 -0.17
C THR A 204 3.04 10.12 -0.22
N ASP A 205 4.22 10.53 -0.61
CA ASP A 205 5.43 9.71 -0.59
C ASP A 205 6.46 10.33 0.36
N VAL A 206 7.50 9.59 0.68
CA VAL A 206 8.61 10.06 1.48
C VAL A 206 9.93 9.76 0.80
N ARG A 207 10.80 10.76 0.73
CA ARG A 207 12.21 10.64 0.38
C ARG A 207 13.02 10.55 1.66
N VAL A 208 13.92 9.56 1.75
CA VAL A 208 14.78 9.36 2.92
C VAL A 208 16.24 9.24 2.55
N GLU A 209 17.11 9.68 3.46
CA GLU A 209 18.55 9.49 3.42
C GLU A 209 19.04 9.05 4.80
N GLY A 210 20.12 8.26 4.83
CA GLY A 210 20.68 7.72 6.06
C GLY A 210 20.59 6.20 6.14
N PRO A 211 20.90 5.60 7.29
CA PRO A 211 21.04 4.15 7.44
C PRO A 211 19.81 3.32 7.09
N ILE A 212 18.59 3.89 7.18
CA ILE A 212 17.33 3.19 6.82
C ILE A 212 17.28 2.77 5.34
N VAL A 213 18.01 3.45 4.45
CA VAL A 213 18.01 3.15 3.01
C VAL A 213 18.50 1.73 2.74
N ARG A 214 19.40 1.18 3.58
CA ARG A 214 19.84 -0.22 3.49
C ARG A 214 18.68 -1.19 3.61
N HIS A 215 17.71 -0.92 4.50
CA HIS A 215 16.54 -1.76 4.69
C HIS A 215 15.57 -1.67 3.50
N MET A 216 15.43 -0.49 2.89
CA MET A 216 14.65 -0.34 1.65
C MET A 216 15.30 -1.07 0.48
N GLN A 217 16.63 -0.99 0.36
CA GLN A 217 17.40 -1.73 -0.64
C GLN A 217 17.27 -3.24 -0.45
N ALA A 218 17.28 -3.73 0.80
CA ALA A 218 17.08 -5.13 1.12
C ALA A 218 15.64 -5.58 0.74
N ALA A 219 14.63 -4.75 0.98
CA ALA A 219 13.25 -5.03 0.56
C ALA A 219 13.11 -5.13 -0.97
N PHE A 220 13.82 -4.31 -1.73
CA PHE A 220 13.90 -4.46 -3.19
C PHE A 220 14.62 -5.75 -3.58
N ALA A 221 15.80 -6.02 -2.99
CA ALA A 221 16.64 -7.17 -3.32
C ALA A 221 15.93 -8.52 -3.07
N GLU A 222 15.08 -8.59 -2.04
CA GLU A 222 14.21 -9.73 -1.76
C GLU A 222 13.29 -10.03 -2.97
N ASN A 223 12.51 -9.06 -3.41
CA ASN A 223 11.59 -9.23 -4.53
C ASN A 223 12.32 -9.43 -5.87
N TRP A 224 13.49 -8.82 -6.03
CA TRP A 224 14.33 -9.00 -7.20
C TRP A 224 14.83 -10.44 -7.31
N ARG A 225 15.35 -10.98 -6.20
CA ARG A 225 15.76 -12.39 -6.12
C ARG A 225 14.60 -13.33 -6.44
N ASP A 226 13.41 -13.06 -5.87
CA ASP A 226 12.24 -13.92 -6.08
C ASP A 226 11.76 -13.91 -7.54
N ALA A 227 11.94 -12.78 -8.24
CA ALA A 227 11.53 -12.61 -9.63
C ALA A 227 12.57 -13.13 -10.64
N THR A 228 13.86 -13.05 -10.32
CA THR A 228 14.94 -13.25 -11.28
C THR A 228 15.91 -14.39 -10.93
N GLY A 229 15.95 -14.81 -9.67
CA GLY A 229 16.98 -15.71 -9.12
C GLY A 229 18.35 -15.04 -8.88
N LEU A 230 18.49 -13.75 -9.20
CA LEU A 230 19.75 -13.03 -9.10
C LEU A 230 19.87 -12.31 -7.75
N LEU A 231 21.04 -12.35 -7.16
CA LEU A 231 21.36 -11.64 -5.93
C LEU A 231 22.03 -10.31 -6.24
N LEU A 232 21.52 -9.21 -5.66
CA LEU A 232 22.22 -7.94 -5.62
C LEU A 232 23.22 -7.96 -4.46
N TYR A 233 24.45 -7.55 -4.69
CA TYR A 233 25.52 -7.62 -3.69
C TYR A 233 26.56 -6.51 -3.85
N GLY A 234 27.40 -6.37 -2.84
CA GLY A 234 28.54 -5.46 -2.85
C GLY A 234 28.21 -4.00 -2.52
N PRO A 235 29.23 -3.15 -2.42
CA PRO A 235 29.11 -1.78 -1.95
C PRO A 235 28.36 -0.84 -2.90
N ALA A 236 28.18 -1.23 -4.17
CA ALA A 236 27.39 -0.46 -5.12
C ALA A 236 25.90 -0.45 -4.75
N TYR A 237 25.37 -1.56 -4.22
CA TYR A 237 23.99 -1.69 -3.76
C TYR A 237 23.84 -1.46 -2.26
N PHE A 238 24.84 -1.85 -1.47
CA PHE A 238 24.84 -1.80 -0.01
C PHE A 238 26.08 -1.04 0.50
N PRO A 239 26.19 0.27 0.23
CA PRO A 239 27.31 1.05 0.73
C PRO A 239 27.25 1.22 2.24
N GLU A 240 28.37 1.54 2.86
CA GLU A 240 28.36 2.08 4.21
C GLU A 240 27.61 3.42 4.26
N LEU A 241 26.67 3.52 5.19
CA LEU A 241 25.80 4.67 5.32
C LEU A 241 26.12 5.44 6.60
N GLN A 242 26.35 6.74 6.43
CA GLN A 242 26.56 7.67 7.53
C GLN A 242 25.23 8.32 7.92
N PRO A 243 25.06 8.76 9.17
CA PRO A 243 23.93 9.56 9.60
C PRO A 243 23.75 10.80 8.71
N ARG A 244 22.49 11.13 8.39
CA ARG A 244 22.09 12.28 7.57
C ARG A 244 21.14 13.23 8.30
N GLY A 245 20.68 12.85 9.49
CA GLY A 245 19.78 13.60 10.33
C GLY A 245 19.60 12.92 11.68
N SER A 246 18.52 13.25 12.38
CA SER A 246 18.21 12.75 13.72
C SER A 246 17.04 11.78 13.78
N LEU A 247 16.33 11.55 12.67
CA LEU A 247 15.12 10.73 12.69
C LEU A 247 15.43 9.27 12.99
N ALA A 248 14.58 8.68 13.84
CA ALA A 248 14.51 7.27 14.11
C ALA A 248 13.39 6.65 13.25
N VAL A 249 13.71 5.63 12.46
CA VAL A 249 12.85 5.06 11.43
C VAL A 249 12.88 3.54 11.49
N GLN A 250 11.71 2.90 11.39
CA GLN A 250 11.56 1.46 11.20
C GLN A 250 11.09 1.18 9.77
N SER A 251 11.63 0.13 9.15
CA SER A 251 11.19 -0.35 7.83
C SER A 251 10.38 -1.64 8.01
N ILE A 252 9.07 -1.55 7.85
CA ILE A 252 8.15 -2.66 8.01
C ILE A 252 7.84 -3.25 6.64
N LYS A 253 8.31 -4.47 6.41
CA LYS A 253 8.08 -5.24 5.18
C LYS A 253 7.02 -6.28 5.46
N SER A 254 6.00 -6.38 4.62
CA SER A 254 5.13 -7.55 4.55
C SER A 254 5.45 -8.38 3.34
N SER A 255 5.46 -9.70 3.51
CA SER A 255 5.64 -10.67 2.43
C SER A 255 4.82 -11.92 2.72
N PRO A 256 3.65 -12.09 2.12
CA PRO A 256 2.76 -13.23 2.37
C PRO A 256 3.39 -14.58 2.05
N ALA A 257 4.35 -14.61 1.12
CA ALA A 257 5.09 -15.83 0.78
C ALA A 257 5.92 -16.39 1.97
N SER A 258 6.30 -15.53 2.92
CA SER A 258 6.99 -15.89 4.16
C SER A 258 6.05 -16.07 5.36
N GLY A 259 4.73 -15.92 5.17
CA GLY A 259 3.76 -15.96 6.26
C GLY A 259 3.74 -14.69 7.13
N ALA A 260 4.39 -13.66 6.66
CA ALA A 260 4.66 -12.43 7.41
C ALA A 260 3.48 -11.45 7.38
N ALA A 261 2.97 -11.08 8.55
CA ALA A 261 1.84 -10.17 8.74
C ALA A 261 2.26 -8.82 9.35
N GLU A 262 3.48 -8.37 9.10
CA GLU A 262 4.10 -7.23 9.79
C GLU A 262 3.32 -5.92 9.56
N ALA A 263 2.80 -5.69 8.35
CA ALA A 263 1.97 -4.50 8.11
C ALA A 263 0.67 -4.56 8.93
N TYR A 264 0.05 -5.73 9.07
CA TYR A 264 -1.12 -5.90 9.92
C TYR A 264 -0.80 -5.60 11.39
N LEU A 265 0.30 -6.16 11.91
CA LEU A 265 0.76 -5.94 13.28
C LEU A 265 1.10 -4.46 13.52
N LEU A 266 1.75 -3.81 12.55
CA LEU A 266 2.03 -2.37 12.59
C LEU A 266 0.76 -1.55 12.85
N PHE A 267 -0.28 -1.75 12.00
CA PHE A 267 -1.53 -1.01 12.13
C PHE A 267 -2.26 -1.37 13.43
N MET A 268 -2.34 -2.66 13.76
CA MET A 268 -3.01 -3.13 14.97
C MET A 268 -2.38 -2.53 16.24
N LEU A 269 -1.06 -2.63 16.37
CA LEU A 269 -0.33 -2.11 17.54
C LEU A 269 -0.45 -0.57 17.63
N ALA A 270 -0.35 0.14 16.50
CA ALA A 270 -0.45 1.59 16.48
C ALA A 270 -1.85 2.07 16.89
N ILE A 271 -2.91 1.42 16.41
CA ILE A 271 -4.30 1.77 16.74
C ILE A 271 -4.61 1.45 18.21
N GLU A 272 -4.18 0.29 18.71
CA GLU A 272 -4.38 -0.08 20.11
C GLU A 272 -3.52 0.76 21.06
N GLY A 273 -2.32 1.14 20.61
CA GLY A 273 -1.41 2.01 21.37
C GLY A 273 -1.81 3.48 21.42
N ALA A 274 -2.83 3.90 20.66
CA ALA A 274 -3.30 5.27 20.63
C ALA A 274 -3.95 5.70 21.97
N ARG A 275 -3.66 6.94 22.41
CA ARG A 275 -4.21 7.54 23.63
C ARG A 275 -5.01 8.81 23.39
N SER A 276 -4.67 9.59 22.38
CA SER A 276 -5.31 10.88 22.12
C SER A 276 -5.90 11.00 20.73
N SER A 277 -5.19 10.58 19.67
CA SER A 277 -5.66 10.78 18.31
C SER A 277 -5.14 9.75 17.32
N ILE A 278 -5.97 9.44 16.32
CA ILE A 278 -5.63 8.66 15.13
C ILE A 278 -6.07 9.45 13.91
N LEU A 279 -5.12 9.81 13.04
CA LEU A 279 -5.38 10.40 11.74
C LEU A 279 -4.97 9.39 10.66
N LEU A 280 -5.95 8.75 10.04
CA LEU A 280 -5.74 7.72 9.02
C LEU A 280 -6.14 8.24 7.65
N THR A 281 -5.24 8.14 6.68
CA THR A 281 -5.54 8.36 5.27
C THR A 281 -5.34 7.05 4.52
N THR A 282 -6.39 6.54 3.89
CA THR A 282 -6.33 5.30 3.11
C THR A 282 -7.34 5.35 1.95
N PRO A 283 -6.96 4.95 0.72
CA PRO A 283 -7.91 4.92 -0.39
C PRO A 283 -9.01 3.90 -0.16
N TYR A 284 -8.65 2.77 0.43
CA TYR A 284 -9.52 1.62 0.65
C TYR A 284 -9.60 1.36 2.15
N PHE A 285 -10.80 1.50 2.70
CA PHE A 285 -11.09 1.22 4.10
C PHE A 285 -11.92 -0.06 4.18
N VAL A 286 -11.24 -1.20 4.07
CA VAL A 286 -11.86 -2.54 4.10
C VAL A 286 -11.15 -3.39 5.17
N PRO A 287 -11.18 -2.92 6.44
CA PRO A 287 -10.55 -3.65 7.54
C PRO A 287 -11.26 -4.99 7.78
N ASP A 288 -10.53 -5.99 8.24
CA ASP A 288 -11.13 -7.20 8.77
C ASP A 288 -11.85 -6.94 10.11
N GLY A 289 -12.45 -7.99 10.69
CA GLY A 289 -13.20 -7.86 11.93
C GLY A 289 -12.36 -7.34 13.09
N GLU A 290 -11.16 -7.88 13.27
CA GLU A 290 -10.23 -7.53 14.36
C GLU A 290 -9.71 -6.09 14.23
N MET A 291 -9.33 -5.68 13.02
CA MET A 291 -8.88 -4.31 12.76
C MET A 291 -10.01 -3.29 12.95
N SER A 292 -11.23 -3.64 12.49
CA SER A 292 -12.44 -2.83 12.75
C SER A 292 -12.70 -2.70 14.24
N ASP A 293 -12.57 -3.80 15.00
CA ASP A 293 -12.78 -3.82 16.45
C ASP A 293 -11.70 -3.00 17.19
N ALA A 294 -10.45 -3.02 16.73
CA ALA A 294 -9.39 -2.17 17.29
C ALA A 294 -9.72 -0.67 17.13
N ILE A 295 -10.20 -0.25 15.95
CA ILE A 295 -10.63 1.13 15.71
C ILE A 295 -11.82 1.50 16.60
N VAL A 296 -12.81 0.62 16.70
CA VAL A 296 -13.97 0.80 17.58
C VAL A 296 -13.55 0.92 19.05
N ARG A 297 -12.64 0.05 19.52
CA ARG A 297 -12.10 0.13 20.88
C ARG A 297 -11.38 1.45 21.12
N ALA A 298 -10.54 1.90 20.17
CA ALA A 298 -9.84 3.19 20.28
C ALA A 298 -10.84 4.35 20.43
N ALA A 299 -11.84 4.44 19.54
CA ALA A 299 -12.88 5.48 19.60
C ALA A 299 -13.66 5.45 20.94
N ARG A 300 -14.05 4.26 21.40
CA ARG A 300 -14.75 4.08 22.69
C ARG A 300 -13.89 4.42 23.92
N ARG A 301 -12.57 4.32 23.82
CA ARG A 301 -11.64 4.81 24.85
C ARG A 301 -11.50 6.34 24.87
N GLY A 302 -12.15 7.05 23.95
CA GLY A 302 -12.09 8.52 23.84
C GLY A 302 -10.97 9.03 22.92
N VAL A 303 -10.31 8.17 22.15
CA VAL A 303 -9.33 8.57 21.13
C VAL A 303 -10.07 9.28 20.00
N ASP A 304 -9.60 10.46 19.57
CA ASP A 304 -10.13 11.17 18.41
C ASP A 304 -9.69 10.48 17.12
N VAL A 305 -10.57 9.62 16.59
CA VAL A 305 -10.31 8.86 15.36
C VAL A 305 -10.89 9.61 14.17
N SER A 306 -10.04 10.04 13.25
CA SER A 306 -10.42 10.70 12.01
C SER A 306 -9.84 9.96 10.81
N ILE A 307 -10.68 9.59 9.84
CA ILE A 307 -10.34 8.78 8.67
C ILE A 307 -10.70 9.53 7.41
N ILE A 308 -9.72 9.74 6.50
CA ILE A 308 -9.99 10.22 5.13
C ILE A 308 -9.86 9.03 4.18
N THR A 309 -10.90 8.82 3.34
CA THR A 309 -10.93 7.79 2.32
C THR A 309 -11.33 8.35 0.96
N ALA A 310 -11.22 7.55 -0.10
CA ALA A 310 -11.58 7.98 -1.45
C ALA A 310 -13.09 8.22 -1.58
N GLY A 311 -13.47 9.44 -1.96
CA GLY A 311 -14.85 9.83 -2.28
C GLY A 311 -15.21 9.66 -3.75
N ASN A 312 -14.20 9.55 -4.62
CA ASN A 312 -14.33 9.34 -6.06
C ASN A 312 -13.86 7.94 -6.47
N ALA A 313 -14.22 7.56 -7.70
CA ALA A 313 -13.81 6.31 -8.31
C ALA A 313 -13.60 6.57 -9.81
N ASP A 314 -12.42 6.26 -10.32
CA ASP A 314 -12.08 6.46 -11.74
C ASP A 314 -12.42 5.24 -12.59
N THR A 315 -12.40 4.06 -11.99
CA THR A 315 -12.70 2.78 -12.65
C THR A 315 -13.91 2.07 -12.01
N ASN A 316 -14.42 1.04 -12.68
CA ASN A 316 -15.45 0.18 -12.08
C ASN A 316 -14.92 -0.56 -10.84
N LEU A 317 -13.63 -0.92 -10.83
CA LEU A 317 -12.99 -1.55 -9.68
C LEU A 317 -12.94 -0.58 -8.49
N ASP A 318 -12.50 0.67 -8.70
CA ASP A 318 -12.47 1.68 -7.63
C ASP A 318 -13.88 1.91 -7.05
N ARG A 319 -14.90 1.90 -7.92
CA ARG A 319 -16.30 2.02 -7.49
C ARG A 319 -16.72 0.85 -6.59
N LEU A 320 -16.35 -0.37 -6.98
CA LEU A 320 -16.64 -1.57 -6.20
C LEU A 320 -15.94 -1.53 -4.83
N VAL A 321 -14.65 -1.19 -4.81
CA VAL A 321 -13.85 -1.10 -3.57
C VAL A 321 -14.37 0.03 -2.68
N ARG A 322 -14.76 1.18 -3.24
CA ARG A 322 -15.42 2.26 -2.47
C ARG A 322 -16.72 1.80 -1.83
N GLN A 323 -17.51 1.02 -2.54
CA GLN A 323 -18.76 0.47 -2.00
C GLN A 323 -18.47 -0.53 -0.87
N ALA A 324 -17.45 -1.38 -1.03
CA ALA A 324 -17.00 -2.28 0.04
C ALA A 324 -16.52 -1.48 1.27
N SER A 325 -15.75 -0.40 1.08
CA SER A 325 -15.35 0.50 2.17
C SER A 325 -16.56 1.07 2.92
N GLN A 326 -17.57 1.53 2.20
CA GLN A 326 -18.77 2.12 2.80
C GLN A 326 -19.58 1.12 3.64
N ALA A 327 -19.49 -0.19 3.38
CA ALA A 327 -20.12 -1.21 4.21
C ALA A 327 -19.51 -1.30 5.62
N HIS A 328 -18.25 -0.91 5.79
CA HIS A 328 -17.55 -0.92 7.08
C HIS A 328 -17.74 0.36 7.91
N PHE A 329 -18.32 1.43 7.35
CA PHE A 329 -18.43 2.72 8.04
C PHE A 329 -19.33 2.69 9.27
N GLY A 330 -20.44 1.94 9.23
CA GLY A 330 -21.48 1.98 10.28
C GLY A 330 -20.93 1.76 11.68
N ARG A 331 -20.26 0.64 11.91
CA ARG A 331 -19.69 0.27 13.23
C ARG A 331 -18.70 1.31 13.76
N VAL A 332 -17.90 1.87 12.87
CA VAL A 332 -16.86 2.83 13.22
C VAL A 332 -17.48 4.20 13.55
N LEU A 333 -18.49 4.64 12.76
CA LEU A 333 -19.28 5.85 13.02
C LEU A 333 -20.09 5.74 14.33
N GLU A 334 -20.71 4.58 14.60
CA GLU A 334 -21.44 4.30 15.85
C GLU A 334 -20.54 4.38 17.09
N ALA A 335 -19.26 4.07 16.93
CA ALA A 335 -18.28 4.19 18.00
C ALA A 335 -17.78 5.62 18.23
N GLY A 336 -18.18 6.60 17.38
CA GLY A 336 -17.80 8.00 17.49
C GLY A 336 -16.60 8.41 16.63
N ALA A 337 -16.05 7.53 15.81
CA ALA A 337 -15.02 7.90 14.85
C ALA A 337 -15.60 8.76 13.71
N LYS A 338 -14.76 9.61 13.13
CA LYS A 338 -15.13 10.54 12.05
C LYS A 338 -14.60 10.00 10.71
N ILE A 339 -15.45 9.93 9.71
CA ILE A 339 -15.09 9.49 8.36
C ILE A 339 -15.37 10.61 7.37
N TYR A 340 -14.42 10.82 6.46
CA TYR A 340 -14.46 11.85 5.45
C TYR A 340 -14.13 11.27 4.08
N GLU A 341 -14.90 11.62 3.06
CA GLU A 341 -14.66 11.23 1.67
C GLU A 341 -13.99 12.37 0.90
N TYR A 342 -12.77 12.16 0.40
CA TYR A 342 -12.03 13.13 -0.42
C TYR A 342 -12.67 13.28 -1.80
N GLY A 343 -12.95 14.49 -2.23
CA GLY A 343 -13.80 14.79 -3.39
C GLY A 343 -13.09 15.13 -4.70
N PRO A 344 -12.01 15.95 -4.75
CA PRO A 344 -11.48 16.50 -6.00
C PRO A 344 -10.86 15.48 -6.94
N ALA A 345 -10.11 14.54 -6.39
CA ALA A 345 -9.34 13.52 -7.10
C ALA A 345 -9.53 12.16 -6.43
N LEU A 346 -8.98 11.10 -6.99
CA LEU A 346 -8.91 9.82 -6.28
C LEU A 346 -7.84 9.92 -5.20
N LEU A 347 -8.24 9.80 -3.94
CA LEU A 347 -7.29 9.70 -2.83
C LEU A 347 -6.59 8.34 -2.89
N HIS A 348 -5.26 8.35 -2.93
CA HIS A 348 -4.48 7.11 -2.96
C HIS A 348 -3.28 7.12 -1.99
N ALA A 349 -3.16 8.13 -1.12
CA ALA A 349 -2.19 8.17 -0.04
C ALA A 349 -2.50 7.13 1.04
N LYS A 350 -1.47 6.58 1.68
CA LYS A 350 -1.54 5.63 2.79
C LYS A 350 -0.67 6.14 3.92
N THR A 351 -1.30 6.84 4.85
CA THR A 351 -0.61 7.44 5.99
C THR A 351 -1.40 7.24 7.27
N LEU A 352 -0.69 7.08 8.37
CA LEU A 352 -1.25 6.99 9.71
C LEU A 352 -0.42 7.88 10.63
N VAL A 353 -1.09 8.75 11.38
CA VAL A 353 -0.46 9.54 12.45
C VAL A 353 -1.17 9.21 13.75
N VAL A 354 -0.41 8.84 14.78
CA VAL A 354 -0.95 8.49 16.09
C VAL A 354 -0.33 9.40 17.16
N ASP A 355 -1.21 9.99 17.96
CA ASP A 355 -0.88 10.83 19.12
C ASP A 355 0.09 11.99 18.80
N GLY A 356 0.14 12.45 17.54
CA GLY A 356 1.03 13.52 17.11
C GLY A 356 2.52 13.24 17.29
N GLN A 357 2.95 11.97 17.30
CA GLN A 357 4.34 11.60 17.52
C GLN A 357 4.81 10.37 16.74
N TRP A 358 3.91 9.48 16.34
CA TRP A 358 4.23 8.29 15.56
C TRP A 358 3.53 8.36 14.21
N ILE A 359 4.26 8.02 13.15
CA ILE A 359 3.79 8.15 11.77
C ILE A 359 4.12 6.89 10.98
N SER A 360 3.21 6.44 10.12
CA SER A 360 3.51 5.48 9.06
C SER A 360 3.18 6.08 7.69
N ILE A 361 4.11 5.91 6.74
CA ILE A 361 3.94 6.26 5.32
C ILE A 361 4.42 5.07 4.49
N GLY A 362 3.62 4.63 3.51
CA GLY A 362 4.05 3.50 2.68
C GLY A 362 3.03 3.06 1.65
N SER A 363 3.11 1.79 1.29
CA SER A 363 2.29 1.20 0.23
C SER A 363 1.06 0.46 0.74
N ALA A 364 1.01 0.06 2.03
CA ALA A 364 -0.06 -0.75 2.59
C ALA A 364 -1.37 0.02 2.78
N ASN A 365 -2.45 -0.47 2.19
CA ASN A 365 -3.81 -0.01 2.49
C ASN A 365 -4.31 -0.63 3.80
N LEU A 366 -5.40 -0.08 4.33
CA LEU A 366 -6.13 -0.73 5.42
C LEU A 366 -7.16 -1.73 4.86
N ASP A 367 -6.65 -2.76 4.21
CA ASP A 367 -7.44 -3.84 3.62
C ASP A 367 -6.75 -5.20 3.76
N ASN A 368 -7.54 -6.27 3.60
CA ASN A 368 -7.03 -7.62 3.77
C ASN A 368 -6.02 -8.02 2.69
N ARG A 369 -6.13 -7.44 1.48
CA ARG A 369 -5.19 -7.70 0.39
C ARG A 369 -3.77 -7.24 0.73
N SER A 370 -3.63 -6.02 1.26
CA SER A 370 -2.33 -5.50 1.73
C SER A 370 -1.78 -6.31 2.90
N PHE A 371 -2.66 -6.82 3.76
CA PHE A 371 -2.23 -7.55 4.95
C PHE A 371 -1.92 -9.02 4.72
N ALA A 372 -2.49 -9.66 3.68
CA ALA A 372 -2.40 -11.11 3.49
C ALA A 372 -1.86 -11.57 2.15
N LEU A 373 -1.84 -10.72 1.13
CA LEU A 373 -1.59 -11.14 -0.25
C LEU A 373 -0.47 -10.36 -0.95
N ASN A 374 -0.26 -9.10 -0.58
CA ASN A 374 0.69 -8.24 -1.24
C ASN A 374 2.02 -8.15 -0.48
N ASN A 375 3.11 -8.03 -1.22
CA ASN A 375 4.34 -7.51 -0.64
C ASN A 375 4.20 -6.01 -0.46
N GLU A 376 4.35 -5.51 0.77
CA GLU A 376 4.21 -4.10 1.13
C GLU A 376 5.49 -3.58 1.78
N LEU A 377 5.65 -2.25 1.77
CA LEU A 377 6.69 -1.55 2.50
C LEU A 377 6.11 -0.28 3.11
N ASN A 378 6.22 -0.16 4.44
CA ASN A 378 5.94 1.06 5.16
C ASN A 378 7.17 1.52 5.93
N LEU A 379 7.39 2.83 5.99
CA LEU A 379 8.34 3.44 6.92
C LEU A 379 7.55 4.02 8.10
N ALA A 380 7.94 3.63 9.31
CA ALA A 380 7.39 4.19 10.54
C ALA A 380 8.41 5.10 11.21
N PHE A 381 7.96 6.27 11.66
CA PHE A 381 8.80 7.31 12.25
C PHE A 381 8.32 7.64 13.65
N VAL A 382 9.25 7.90 14.56
CA VAL A 382 8.97 8.42 15.89
C VAL A 382 9.54 9.82 15.96
N ASP A 383 8.72 10.83 15.60
CA ASP A 383 9.15 12.22 15.56
C ASP A 383 7.98 13.20 15.61
N LYS A 384 7.98 14.12 16.56
CA LYS A 384 6.89 15.09 16.76
C LYS A 384 6.81 16.15 15.64
N ALA A 385 7.94 16.57 15.10
CA ALA A 385 7.95 17.59 14.05
C ALA A 385 7.39 17.03 12.74
N LEU A 386 7.80 15.82 12.35
CA LEU A 386 7.26 15.14 11.20
C LEU A 386 5.76 14.82 11.39
N ALA A 387 5.35 14.40 12.60
CA ALA A 387 3.94 14.16 12.92
C ALA A 387 3.10 15.44 12.84
N ALA A 388 3.62 16.58 13.31
CA ALA A 388 2.98 17.88 13.14
C ALA A 388 2.79 18.22 11.66
N ARG A 389 3.82 18.02 10.82
CA ARG A 389 3.73 18.23 9.38
C ARG A 389 2.68 17.31 8.73
N MET A 390 2.65 16.03 9.10
CA MET A 390 1.64 15.10 8.57
C MET A 390 0.22 15.45 9.05
N THR A 391 0.09 15.97 10.27
CA THR A 391 -1.19 16.48 10.80
C THR A 391 -1.67 17.72 10.02
N GLU A 392 -0.79 18.63 9.64
CA GLU A 392 -1.11 19.77 8.77
C GLU A 392 -1.61 19.30 7.40
N ILE A 393 -0.91 18.33 6.79
CA ILE A 393 -1.30 17.73 5.50
C ILE A 393 -2.69 17.11 5.61
N PHE A 394 -2.96 16.35 6.67
CA PHE A 394 -4.28 15.77 6.92
C PHE A 394 -5.37 16.85 7.06
N ARG A 395 -5.10 17.92 7.81
CA ARG A 395 -6.04 19.05 7.97
C ARG A 395 -6.26 19.82 6.66
N GLU A 396 -5.24 19.96 5.84
CA GLU A 396 -5.38 20.54 4.51
C GLU A 396 -6.27 19.67 3.61
N ASP A 397 -6.05 18.34 3.59
CA ASP A 397 -6.89 17.41 2.83
C ASP A 397 -8.35 17.43 3.31
N LEU A 398 -8.62 17.62 4.62
CA LEU A 398 -9.98 17.73 5.17
C LEU A 398 -10.80 18.85 4.51
N LYS A 399 -10.18 19.96 4.09
CA LYS A 399 -10.87 21.07 3.40
C LYS A 399 -11.52 20.64 2.09
N TYR A 400 -11.07 19.54 1.51
CA TYR A 400 -11.54 19.00 0.23
C TYR A 400 -12.41 17.75 0.41
N THR A 401 -12.85 17.46 1.63
CA THR A 401 -13.63 16.27 1.94
C THR A 401 -15.10 16.59 2.23
N LYS A 402 -15.91 15.54 2.17
CA LYS A 402 -17.28 15.55 2.69
C LYS A 402 -17.37 14.61 3.87
N PRO A 403 -17.90 15.05 5.04
CA PRO A 403 -18.09 14.17 6.17
C PRO A 403 -19.17 13.13 5.86
N VAL A 404 -18.96 11.91 6.33
CA VAL A 404 -19.95 10.84 6.31
C VAL A 404 -20.58 10.79 7.70
N THR A 405 -21.84 11.20 7.82
CA THR A 405 -22.56 11.10 9.09
C THR A 405 -23.22 9.74 9.24
N LEU A 406 -23.39 9.29 10.49
CA LEU A 406 -24.09 8.03 10.78
C LEU A 406 -25.51 8.04 10.21
N GLU A 407 -26.22 9.14 10.36
CA GLU A 407 -27.59 9.32 9.83
C GLU A 407 -27.63 9.20 8.29
N ALA A 408 -26.72 9.86 7.57
CA ALA A 408 -26.63 9.76 6.12
C ALA A 408 -26.26 8.34 5.67
N TRP A 409 -25.41 7.65 6.45
CA TRP A 409 -25.06 6.27 6.19
C TRP A 409 -26.24 5.31 6.40
N GLN A 410 -27.00 5.46 7.49
CA GLN A 410 -28.18 4.67 7.80
C GLN A 410 -29.30 4.86 6.76
N ARG A 411 -29.51 6.07 6.24
CA ARG A 411 -30.50 6.34 5.19
C ARG A 411 -30.24 5.59 3.88
N ARG A 412 -29.06 5.07 3.64
CA ARG A 412 -28.75 4.23 2.46
C ARG A 412 -29.52 2.89 2.47
N GLY A 413 -30.01 2.46 3.62
CA GLY A 413 -30.88 1.30 3.79
C GLY A 413 -30.31 0.01 3.18
N VAL A 414 -31.14 -0.67 2.38
CA VAL A 414 -30.80 -1.94 1.72
C VAL A 414 -29.55 -1.86 0.83
N ARG A 415 -29.15 -0.67 0.34
CA ARG A 415 -27.90 -0.51 -0.44
C ARG A 415 -26.64 -0.86 0.36
N ASN A 416 -26.66 -0.71 1.68
CA ASN A 416 -25.55 -1.13 2.55
C ASN A 416 -25.44 -2.66 2.64
N VAL A 417 -26.55 -3.37 2.36
CA VAL A 417 -26.67 -4.84 2.47
C VAL A 417 -26.49 -5.54 1.12
N LEU A 418 -26.79 -4.86 0.00
CA LEU A 418 -26.66 -5.41 -1.35
C LEU A 418 -25.23 -5.86 -1.73
N TYR A 419 -24.23 -5.43 -0.95
CA TYR A 419 -22.82 -5.82 -1.14
C TYR A 419 -22.38 -7.00 -0.25
N LEU A 420 -23.26 -7.50 0.64
CA LEU A 420 -23.00 -8.72 1.42
C LEU A 420 -22.63 -9.94 0.55
N PRO A 421 -23.20 -10.15 -0.65
CA PRO A 421 -22.75 -11.22 -1.54
C PRO A 421 -21.32 -11.06 -2.05
N LEU A 422 -20.72 -9.86 -1.95
CA LEU A 422 -19.32 -9.59 -2.31
C LEU A 422 -18.35 -9.83 -1.14
N ILE A 423 -18.87 -10.17 0.06
CA ILE A 423 -18.05 -10.50 1.23
C ILE A 423 -17.04 -11.62 0.94
N PRO A 424 -17.36 -12.68 0.17
CA PRO A 424 -16.35 -13.68 -0.22
C PRO A 424 -15.23 -13.11 -1.08
N LEU A 425 -15.47 -12.01 -1.83
CA LEU A 425 -14.46 -11.28 -2.58
C LEU A 425 -13.69 -10.27 -1.72
N ARG A 426 -14.16 -9.98 -0.49
CA ARG A 426 -13.52 -9.07 0.46
C ARG A 426 -12.07 -9.44 0.70
N ASP A 427 -11.78 -10.73 0.83
CA ASP A 427 -10.44 -11.24 1.07
C ASP A 427 -9.54 -11.18 -0.18
N GLN A 428 -10.12 -10.79 -1.32
CA GLN A 428 -9.43 -10.61 -2.61
C GLN A 428 -9.35 -9.12 -3.01
N LEU A 429 -10.11 -8.26 -2.36
CA LEU A 429 -10.08 -6.80 -2.46
C LEU A 429 -9.20 -6.24 -1.36
#